data_3f0c85bfcc7ac7c0f9d7cbf01a096da8
#
_entry.id   3f0c85bfcc7ac7c0f9d7cbf01a096da8
#
_cell.length_a   1.000
_cell.length_b   1.000
_cell.length_c   1.000
_cell.angle_alpha   90.00
_cell.angle_beta   90.00
_cell.angle_gamma   90.00
#
_symmetry.space_group_name_H-M   'P 1'
#
loop_
_entity.id
_entity.type
_entity.pdbx_description
1 polymer ?
#
loop_
_entity_poly.entity_id
_entity_poly.type
_entity_poly.pdbx_seq_one_letter_code
_entity_poly.pdbx_strand_id
1 'polypeptide(L)'
;MPTVHANGIDIYYEVQGEGEPIVLIPYLAADQQCYAFQVQDYAKHFTCFTVDLRGAGRSGKPGGTYTTELFADDVAAFMQAAGVERAHITGLSLGSATGMWLAAKYPTRVKSLSLHSAWPKTDPFLRVVVEGWRIMAQGLGNVTDLVIKGIFPWCLTPELYDSRPEVIESLAQFVRSRPMPPVDAFFRQSDAVLSHDAQAKLHSIHTPTLITFGRRDMVTSTRFADPLKNGITNSEVVVFEGCAHAPIYEKINEFNARTLTFLQHHSG
;
A
#
# COMPACT_ATOMS: atom_id res chain seq x y z
N MET A 1 -21.38 9.81 -1.30
CA MET A 1 -20.07 9.19 -1.01
C MET A 1 -19.07 9.84 -1.93
N PRO A 2 -17.92 10.29 -1.43
CA PRO A 2 -17.02 11.08 -2.25
C PRO A 2 -16.35 10.22 -3.31
N THR A 3 -16.60 10.59 -4.55
CA THR A 3 -15.98 10.02 -5.75
C THR A 3 -15.58 11.20 -6.63
N VAL A 4 -14.39 11.14 -7.19
CA VAL A 4 -13.93 12.13 -8.18
C VAL A 4 -13.59 11.42 -9.49
N HIS A 5 -13.89 12.07 -10.61
CA HIS A 5 -13.44 11.60 -11.92
C HIS A 5 -12.01 12.12 -12.16
N ALA A 6 -11.05 11.21 -12.25
CA ALA A 6 -9.64 11.55 -12.43
C ALA A 6 -8.95 10.49 -13.28
N ASN A 7 -8.06 10.90 -14.18
CA ASN A 7 -7.29 10.02 -15.08
C ASN A 7 -8.14 8.95 -15.80
N GLY A 8 -9.36 9.34 -16.23
CA GLY A 8 -10.26 8.50 -17.01
C GLY A 8 -11.02 7.43 -16.21
N ILE A 9 -11.04 7.50 -14.89
CA ILE A 9 -11.83 6.64 -14.00
C ILE A 9 -12.49 7.43 -12.88
N ASP A 10 -13.51 6.84 -12.27
CA ASP A 10 -14.04 7.30 -11.01
C ASP A 10 -13.20 6.71 -9.87
N ILE A 11 -12.60 7.57 -9.05
CA ILE A 11 -11.80 7.19 -7.88
C ILE A 11 -12.63 7.44 -6.63
N TYR A 12 -12.90 6.36 -5.90
CA TYR A 12 -13.54 6.42 -4.60
C TYR A 12 -12.51 6.74 -3.52
N TYR A 13 -12.90 7.58 -2.54
CA TYR A 13 -12.04 7.92 -1.40
C TYR A 13 -12.88 8.23 -0.17
N GLU A 14 -12.26 8.24 1.00
CA GLU A 14 -12.84 8.78 2.24
C GLU A 14 -11.90 9.79 2.87
N VAL A 15 -12.47 10.72 3.66
CA VAL A 15 -11.72 11.79 4.34
C VAL A 15 -12.08 11.76 5.80
N GLN A 16 -11.07 11.77 6.68
CA GLN A 16 -11.25 11.84 8.13
C GLN A 16 -10.17 12.72 8.76
N GLY A 17 -10.54 13.44 9.84
CA GLY A 17 -9.62 14.29 10.59
C GLY A 17 -9.46 15.68 9.99
N GLU A 18 -8.59 16.46 10.63
CA GLU A 18 -8.24 17.83 10.25
C GLU A 18 -6.73 18.04 10.36
N GLY A 19 -6.19 18.97 9.59
CA GLY A 19 -4.77 19.29 9.56
C GLY A 19 -4.16 19.08 8.18
N GLU A 20 -2.84 18.86 8.14
CA GLU A 20 -2.14 18.63 6.89
C GLU A 20 -2.61 17.33 6.19
N PRO A 21 -2.70 17.35 4.84
CA PRO A 21 -3.19 16.18 4.12
C PRO A 21 -2.20 15.03 4.13
N ILE A 22 -2.71 13.82 4.37
CA ILE A 22 -2.02 12.54 4.15
C ILE A 22 -2.86 11.69 3.19
N VAL A 23 -2.25 11.14 2.15
CA VAL A 23 -2.88 10.19 1.23
C VAL A 23 -2.38 8.79 1.54
N LEU A 24 -3.31 7.88 1.87
CA LEU A 24 -3.03 6.49 2.19
C LEU A 24 -3.39 5.59 1.01
N ILE A 25 -2.38 4.91 0.46
CA ILE A 25 -2.48 4.11 -0.77
C ILE A 25 -2.48 2.63 -0.41
N PRO A 26 -3.56 1.88 -0.71
CA PRO A 26 -3.73 0.48 -0.31
C PRO A 26 -2.80 -0.48 -1.07
N TYR A 27 -2.70 -1.69 -0.54
CA TYR A 27 -1.97 -2.81 -1.14
C TYR A 27 -2.82 -3.59 -2.16
N LEU A 28 -2.23 -4.63 -2.77
CA LEU A 28 -2.89 -5.49 -3.76
C LEU A 28 -4.19 -6.09 -3.23
N ALA A 29 -5.27 -5.98 -4.01
CA ALA A 29 -6.62 -6.47 -3.71
C ALA A 29 -7.32 -5.80 -2.51
N ALA A 30 -6.72 -4.78 -1.89
CA ALA A 30 -7.33 -4.04 -0.79
C ALA A 30 -8.09 -2.80 -1.26
N ASP A 31 -9.07 -2.40 -0.47
CA ASP A 31 -9.72 -1.10 -0.56
C ASP A 31 -9.18 -0.14 0.53
N GLN A 32 -9.65 1.09 0.51
CA GLN A 32 -9.22 2.17 1.38
C GLN A 32 -9.35 1.85 2.89
N GLN A 33 -10.25 0.96 3.30
CA GLN A 33 -10.44 0.61 4.71
C GLN A 33 -9.31 -0.26 5.29
N CYS A 34 -8.38 -0.73 4.46
CA CYS A 34 -7.20 -1.43 4.97
C CYS A 34 -6.38 -0.61 5.98
N TYR A 35 -6.56 0.71 5.98
CA TYR A 35 -5.91 1.63 6.91
C TYR A 35 -6.79 2.06 8.11
N ALA A 36 -7.91 1.37 8.37
CA ALA A 36 -8.84 1.78 9.42
C ALA A 36 -8.18 1.98 10.80
N PHE A 37 -7.23 1.09 11.17
CA PHE A 37 -6.49 1.20 12.43
C PHE A 37 -5.49 2.37 12.46
N GLN A 38 -4.93 2.75 11.31
CA GLN A 38 -4.00 3.86 11.19
C GLN A 38 -4.77 5.18 11.20
N VAL A 39 -5.88 5.25 10.49
CA VAL A 39 -6.73 6.45 10.41
C VAL A 39 -7.26 6.85 11.78
N GLN A 40 -7.59 5.90 12.68
CA GLN A 40 -8.02 6.21 14.05
C GLN A 40 -7.01 7.08 14.82
N ASP A 41 -5.71 6.90 14.56
CA ASP A 41 -4.66 7.69 15.20
C ASP A 41 -4.24 8.89 14.36
N TYR A 42 -4.09 8.71 13.05
CA TYR A 42 -3.61 9.76 12.15
C TYR A 42 -4.60 10.92 12.02
N ALA A 43 -5.91 10.64 12.01
CA ALA A 43 -6.96 11.66 11.92
C ALA A 43 -7.03 12.61 13.13
N LYS A 44 -6.32 12.31 14.23
CA LYS A 44 -6.14 13.23 15.35
C LYS A 44 -5.18 14.39 15.04
N HIS A 45 -4.41 14.27 13.95
CA HIS A 45 -3.31 15.19 13.60
C HIS A 45 -3.30 15.61 12.13
N PHE A 46 -3.97 14.84 11.25
CA PHE A 46 -3.91 14.98 9.80
C PHE A 46 -5.30 14.87 9.19
N THR A 47 -5.47 15.48 8.02
CA THR A 47 -6.60 15.18 7.14
C THR A 47 -6.24 13.94 6.33
N CYS A 48 -6.79 12.79 6.70
CA CYS A 48 -6.52 11.48 6.09
C CYS A 48 -7.41 11.26 4.86
N PHE A 49 -6.80 11.19 3.69
CA PHE A 49 -7.44 10.78 2.44
C PHE A 49 -7.09 9.31 2.18
N THR A 50 -8.05 8.42 2.32
CA THR A 50 -7.89 7.00 1.98
C THR A 50 -8.53 6.74 0.64
N VAL A 51 -7.81 6.14 -0.31
CA VAL A 51 -8.27 5.99 -1.70
C VAL A 51 -8.42 4.52 -2.08
N ASP A 52 -9.36 4.22 -2.98
CA ASP A 52 -9.37 2.94 -3.68
C ASP A 52 -8.57 3.06 -4.97
N LEU A 53 -7.59 2.19 -5.16
CA LEU A 53 -6.84 2.16 -6.43
C LEU A 53 -7.72 1.67 -7.59
N ARG A 54 -7.35 2.03 -8.81
CA ARG A 54 -7.88 1.43 -10.04
C ARG A 54 -7.93 -0.09 -9.92
N GLY A 55 -9.08 -0.68 -10.22
CA GLY A 55 -9.28 -2.12 -10.14
C GLY A 55 -9.69 -2.66 -8.77
N ALA A 56 -9.74 -1.83 -7.71
CA ALA A 56 -10.10 -2.26 -6.35
C ALA A 56 -11.31 -1.50 -5.81
N GLY A 57 -11.84 -1.98 -4.70
CA GLY A 57 -12.90 -1.34 -3.91
C GLY A 57 -14.07 -0.86 -4.76
N ARG A 58 -14.40 0.42 -4.62
CA ARG A 58 -15.48 1.12 -5.33
C ARG A 58 -14.98 1.95 -6.51
N SER A 59 -13.66 2.03 -6.72
CA SER A 59 -13.08 2.71 -7.88
C SER A 59 -13.33 1.97 -9.18
N GLY A 60 -13.20 2.69 -10.30
CA GLY A 60 -13.34 2.15 -11.65
C GLY A 60 -12.41 0.97 -11.92
N LYS A 61 -12.91 0.01 -12.69
CA LYS A 61 -12.20 -1.25 -13.04
C LYS A 61 -12.08 -1.44 -14.57
N PRO A 62 -11.60 -0.42 -15.32
CA PRO A 62 -11.51 -0.52 -16.77
C PRO A 62 -10.58 -1.66 -17.19
N GLY A 63 -10.78 -2.16 -18.40
CA GLY A 63 -9.82 -3.06 -19.05
C GLY A 63 -8.49 -2.38 -19.35
N GLY A 64 -7.53 -3.13 -19.88
CA GLY A 64 -6.22 -2.64 -20.26
C GLY A 64 -5.13 -3.01 -19.26
N THR A 65 -3.90 -2.60 -19.56
CA THR A 65 -2.72 -2.88 -18.75
C THR A 65 -2.63 -1.94 -17.56
N TYR A 66 -2.43 -2.48 -16.37
CA TYR A 66 -2.14 -1.69 -15.18
C TYR A 66 -0.64 -1.74 -14.87
N THR A 67 -0.12 -0.60 -14.44
CA THR A 67 1.27 -0.46 -13.97
C THR A 67 1.29 0.37 -12.68
N THR A 68 2.34 0.23 -11.90
CA THR A 68 2.53 1.06 -10.69
C THR A 68 2.72 2.54 -11.04
N GLU A 69 3.25 2.82 -12.22
CA GLU A 69 3.34 4.18 -12.77
C GLU A 69 1.95 4.75 -13.08
N LEU A 70 1.06 3.95 -13.71
CA LEU A 70 -0.33 4.37 -13.95
C LEU A 70 -1.08 4.64 -12.65
N PHE A 71 -0.87 3.84 -11.61
CA PHE A 71 -1.46 4.10 -10.30
C PHE A 71 -0.94 5.41 -9.69
N ALA A 72 0.33 5.74 -9.88
CA ALA A 72 0.87 7.03 -9.44
C ALA A 72 0.22 8.21 -10.19
N ASP A 73 -0.03 8.07 -11.50
CA ASP A 73 -0.76 9.05 -12.29
C ASP A 73 -2.21 9.21 -11.79
N ASP A 74 -2.88 8.09 -11.45
CA ASP A 74 -4.21 8.11 -10.85
C ASP A 74 -4.23 8.87 -9.53
N VAL A 75 -3.27 8.60 -8.63
CA VAL A 75 -3.18 9.29 -7.32
C VAL A 75 -2.86 10.78 -7.50
N ALA A 76 -1.97 11.15 -8.43
CA ALA A 76 -1.68 12.55 -8.72
C ALA A 76 -2.92 13.29 -9.26
N ALA A 77 -3.66 12.65 -10.17
CA ALA A 77 -4.91 13.21 -10.71
C ALA A 77 -6.02 13.28 -9.66
N PHE A 78 -6.12 12.26 -8.78
CA PHE A 78 -6.99 12.29 -7.61
C PHE A 78 -6.68 13.48 -6.71
N MET A 79 -5.43 13.67 -6.32
CA MET A 79 -5.01 14.80 -5.47
C MET A 79 -5.42 16.13 -6.08
N GLN A 80 -5.23 16.30 -7.40
CA GLN A 80 -5.66 17.51 -8.11
C GLN A 80 -7.17 17.71 -8.05
N ALA A 81 -7.95 16.66 -8.32
CA ALA A 81 -9.42 16.73 -8.33
C ALA A 81 -10.01 16.93 -6.94
N ALA A 82 -9.33 16.45 -5.90
CA ALA A 82 -9.71 16.63 -4.49
C ALA A 82 -9.19 17.94 -3.87
N GLY A 83 -8.51 18.79 -4.64
CA GLY A 83 -7.96 20.07 -4.13
C GLY A 83 -6.75 19.90 -3.21
N VAL A 84 -6.06 18.76 -3.27
CA VAL A 84 -4.87 18.46 -2.48
C VAL A 84 -3.62 18.80 -3.30
N GLU A 85 -3.03 19.96 -3.07
CA GLU A 85 -1.83 20.39 -3.82
C GLU A 85 -0.61 19.57 -3.46
N ARG A 86 -0.39 19.32 -2.17
CA ARG A 86 0.76 18.60 -1.63
C ARG A 86 0.35 17.82 -0.40
N ALA A 87 0.83 16.59 -0.25
CA ALA A 87 0.46 15.71 0.88
C ALA A 87 1.64 14.86 1.35
N HIS A 88 1.56 14.35 2.58
CA HIS A 88 2.29 13.17 3.00
C HIS A 88 1.72 11.95 2.27
N ILE A 89 2.58 11.08 1.76
CA ILE A 89 2.16 9.88 1.04
C ILE A 89 2.56 8.65 1.84
N THR A 90 1.60 7.79 2.09
CA THR A 90 1.79 6.54 2.82
C THR A 90 1.29 5.38 1.96
N GLY A 91 2.13 4.40 1.69
CA GLY A 91 1.77 3.22 0.92
C GLY A 91 2.28 1.93 1.54
N LEU A 92 1.48 0.86 1.47
CA LEU A 92 1.87 -0.49 1.85
C LEU A 92 1.95 -1.37 0.59
N SER A 93 3.03 -2.13 0.42
CA SER A 93 3.20 -3.09 -0.66
C SER A 93 2.95 -2.42 -2.04
N LEU A 94 1.93 -2.80 -2.81
CA LEU A 94 1.58 -2.13 -4.07
C LEU A 94 1.42 -0.60 -3.92
N GLY A 95 0.89 -0.15 -2.78
CA GLY A 95 0.83 1.27 -2.44
C GLY A 95 2.20 1.92 -2.29
N SER A 96 3.20 1.19 -1.78
CA SER A 96 4.60 1.67 -1.72
C SER A 96 5.20 1.82 -3.11
N ALA A 97 5.00 0.84 -3.98
CA ALA A 97 5.45 0.88 -5.37
C ALA A 97 4.83 2.07 -6.13
N THR A 98 3.53 2.32 -5.88
CA THR A 98 2.81 3.49 -6.38
C THR A 98 3.39 4.79 -5.82
N GLY A 99 3.66 4.86 -4.51
CA GLY A 99 4.24 6.02 -3.84
C GLY A 99 5.64 6.38 -4.34
N MET A 100 6.48 5.38 -4.66
CA MET A 100 7.79 5.61 -5.28
C MET A 100 7.66 6.31 -6.64
N TRP A 101 6.79 5.84 -7.52
CA TRP A 101 6.53 6.48 -8.81
C TRP A 101 5.93 7.87 -8.65
N LEU A 102 5.01 8.06 -7.69
CA LEU A 102 4.42 9.36 -7.40
C LEU A 102 5.49 10.37 -6.99
N ALA A 103 6.38 10.00 -6.05
CA ALA A 103 7.45 10.88 -5.61
C ALA A 103 8.49 11.16 -6.70
N ALA A 104 8.79 10.19 -7.56
CA ALA A 104 9.74 10.36 -8.67
C ALA A 104 9.18 11.24 -9.81
N LYS A 105 7.88 11.11 -10.14
CA LYS A 105 7.23 11.85 -11.24
C LYS A 105 6.69 13.23 -10.81
N TYR A 106 6.23 13.33 -9.57
CA TYR A 106 5.53 14.50 -9.04
C TYR A 106 6.15 14.98 -7.71
N PRO A 107 7.46 15.27 -7.66
CA PRO A 107 8.18 15.53 -6.40
C PRO A 107 7.61 16.72 -5.62
N THR A 108 7.06 17.72 -6.30
CA THR A 108 6.45 18.89 -5.65
C THR A 108 5.13 18.58 -4.96
N ARG A 109 4.49 17.46 -5.31
CA ARG A 109 3.22 17.01 -4.72
C ARG A 109 3.40 16.18 -3.44
N VAL A 110 4.62 15.70 -3.16
CA VAL A 110 4.93 14.81 -2.04
C VAL A 110 5.70 15.57 -0.97
N LYS A 111 5.13 15.67 0.24
CA LYS A 111 5.73 16.34 1.39
C LYS A 111 6.70 15.43 2.13
N SER A 112 6.26 14.23 2.44
CA SER A 112 7.08 13.10 2.91
C SER A 112 6.51 11.79 2.34
N LEU A 113 7.34 10.75 2.33
CA LEU A 113 7.00 9.46 1.75
C LEU A 113 7.20 8.34 2.77
N SER A 114 6.16 7.55 3.02
CA SER A 114 6.25 6.35 3.86
C SER A 114 6.02 5.10 3.01
N LEU A 115 7.04 4.28 2.91
CA LEU A 115 7.09 3.05 2.09
C LEU A 115 7.12 1.84 3.01
N HIS A 116 5.99 1.15 3.13
CA HIS A 116 5.86 -0.01 4.00
C HIS A 116 5.91 -1.29 3.17
N SER A 117 6.78 -2.24 3.56
CA SER A 117 6.97 -3.51 2.87
C SER A 117 7.20 -3.31 1.35
N ALA A 118 8.14 -2.41 1.04
CA ALA A 118 8.41 -1.93 -0.30
C ALA A 118 9.45 -2.78 -1.05
N TRP A 119 9.47 -2.66 -2.37
CA TRP A 119 10.50 -3.24 -3.23
C TRP A 119 10.77 -2.31 -4.42
N PRO A 120 12.03 -2.15 -4.88
CA PRO A 120 12.35 -1.24 -5.97
C PRO A 120 12.07 -1.82 -7.36
N LYS A 121 12.14 -3.16 -7.46
CA LYS A 121 11.94 -3.93 -8.68
C LYS A 121 11.50 -5.34 -8.33
N THR A 122 10.55 -5.88 -9.08
CA THR A 122 10.08 -7.25 -8.90
C THR A 122 11.15 -8.25 -9.28
N ASP A 123 11.64 -8.98 -8.26
CA ASP A 123 12.61 -10.03 -8.40
C ASP A 123 11.97 -11.38 -8.79
N PRO A 124 12.77 -12.39 -9.19
CA PRO A 124 12.24 -13.70 -9.57
C PRO A 124 11.44 -14.39 -8.47
N PHE A 125 11.79 -14.19 -7.18
CA PHE A 125 11.07 -14.80 -6.08
C PHE A 125 9.67 -14.18 -5.93
N LEU A 126 9.57 -12.85 -5.87
CA LEU A 126 8.27 -12.16 -5.78
C LEU A 126 7.39 -12.48 -6.99
N ARG A 127 8.00 -12.61 -8.18
CA ARG A 127 7.29 -13.03 -9.39
C ARG A 127 6.58 -14.36 -9.20
N VAL A 128 7.29 -15.39 -8.74
CA VAL A 128 6.72 -16.74 -8.53
C VAL A 128 5.61 -16.71 -7.48
N VAL A 129 5.78 -15.93 -6.39
CA VAL A 129 4.75 -15.79 -5.35
C VAL A 129 3.47 -15.19 -5.95
N VAL A 130 3.58 -14.10 -6.70
CA VAL A 130 2.40 -13.43 -7.31
C VAL A 130 1.75 -14.29 -8.39
N GLU A 131 2.53 -14.97 -9.22
CA GLU A 131 2.03 -15.92 -10.21
C GLU A 131 1.28 -17.08 -9.54
N GLY A 132 1.78 -17.58 -8.39
CA GLY A 132 1.08 -18.57 -7.57
C GLY A 132 -0.27 -18.06 -7.06
N TRP A 133 -0.34 -16.82 -6.59
CA TRP A 133 -1.62 -16.19 -6.20
C TRP A 133 -2.59 -16.05 -7.37
N ARG A 134 -2.12 -15.76 -8.58
CA ARG A 134 -2.97 -15.71 -9.78
C ARG A 134 -3.56 -17.08 -10.11
N ILE A 135 -2.75 -18.14 -10.05
CA ILE A 135 -3.22 -19.53 -10.24
C ILE A 135 -4.28 -19.87 -9.19
N MET A 136 -4.05 -19.54 -7.94
CA MET A 136 -5.03 -19.76 -6.86
C MET A 136 -6.31 -18.97 -7.08
N ALA A 137 -6.22 -17.67 -7.47
CA ALA A 137 -7.40 -16.84 -7.75
C ALA A 137 -8.26 -17.44 -8.85
N GLN A 138 -7.63 -17.93 -9.91
CA GLN A 138 -8.31 -18.60 -11.03
C GLN A 138 -8.99 -19.90 -10.59
N GLY A 139 -8.27 -20.73 -9.83
CA GLY A 139 -8.81 -22.01 -9.33
C GLY A 139 -9.95 -21.85 -8.32
N LEU A 140 -9.87 -20.84 -7.46
CA LEU A 140 -10.91 -20.52 -6.46
C LEU A 140 -12.10 -19.75 -7.07
N GLY A 141 -11.91 -19.09 -8.21
CA GLY A 141 -12.94 -18.27 -8.87
C GLY A 141 -13.31 -16.99 -8.11
N ASN A 142 -12.62 -16.65 -7.02
CA ASN A 142 -12.85 -15.43 -6.24
C ASN A 142 -11.60 -14.96 -5.51
N VAL A 143 -11.52 -13.65 -5.25
CA VAL A 143 -10.37 -13.02 -4.59
C VAL A 143 -10.49 -13.05 -3.07
N THR A 144 -11.69 -13.15 -2.52
CA THR A 144 -11.92 -13.24 -1.06
C THR A 144 -11.20 -14.45 -0.46
N ASP A 145 -11.46 -15.63 -1.01
CA ASP A 145 -10.82 -16.87 -0.56
C ASP A 145 -9.31 -16.89 -0.85
N LEU A 146 -8.89 -16.30 -1.98
CA LEU A 146 -7.47 -16.12 -2.27
C LEU A 146 -6.78 -15.33 -1.16
N VAL A 147 -7.33 -14.17 -0.78
CA VAL A 147 -6.71 -13.31 0.26
C VAL A 147 -6.62 -14.07 1.58
N ILE A 148 -7.70 -14.70 2.01
CA ILE A 148 -7.75 -15.37 3.32
C ILE A 148 -6.87 -16.63 3.36
N LYS A 149 -6.92 -17.46 2.31
CA LYS A 149 -6.27 -18.78 2.29
C LYS A 149 -4.91 -18.79 1.59
N GLY A 150 -4.68 -17.85 0.67
CA GLY A 150 -3.49 -17.82 -0.17
C GLY A 150 -2.52 -16.67 0.14
N ILE A 151 -3.02 -15.48 0.52
CA ILE A 151 -2.18 -14.31 0.79
C ILE A 151 -1.86 -14.14 2.27
N PHE A 152 -2.84 -14.27 3.17
CA PHE A 152 -2.61 -14.13 4.62
C PHE A 152 -1.45 -14.98 5.14
N PRO A 153 -1.29 -16.28 4.77
CA PRO A 153 -0.16 -17.09 5.26
C PRO A 153 1.24 -16.56 4.87
N TRP A 154 1.33 -15.73 3.83
CA TRP A 154 2.56 -15.06 3.44
C TRP A 154 2.78 -13.71 4.16
N CYS A 155 1.68 -13.08 4.58
CA CYS A 155 1.68 -11.72 5.07
C CYS A 155 1.61 -11.61 6.60
N LEU A 156 1.23 -12.68 7.30
CA LEU A 156 1.06 -12.73 8.75
C LEU A 156 1.96 -13.82 9.33
N THR A 157 2.43 -13.61 10.56
CA THR A 157 3.33 -14.57 11.21
C THR A 157 2.59 -15.83 11.68
N PRO A 158 3.24 -17.02 11.65
CA PRO A 158 2.68 -18.24 12.26
C PRO A 158 2.29 -18.06 13.73
N GLU A 159 3.07 -17.27 14.48
CA GLU A 159 2.80 -16.97 15.88
C GLU A 159 1.47 -16.24 16.09
N LEU A 160 1.06 -15.40 15.12
CA LEU A 160 -0.24 -14.73 15.18
C LEU A 160 -1.38 -15.77 15.04
N TYR A 161 -1.22 -16.76 14.14
CA TYR A 161 -2.18 -17.85 14.01
C TYR A 161 -2.30 -18.71 15.27
N ASP A 162 -1.16 -18.99 15.93
CA ASP A 162 -1.12 -19.83 17.12
C ASP A 162 -1.63 -19.11 18.38
N SER A 163 -1.19 -17.86 18.59
CA SER A 163 -1.45 -17.12 19.83
C SER A 163 -2.71 -16.24 19.79
N ARG A 164 -3.15 -15.81 18.60
CA ARG A 164 -4.26 -14.87 18.41
C ARG A 164 -5.17 -15.27 17.23
N PRO A 165 -5.70 -16.51 17.19
CA PRO A 165 -6.56 -16.97 16.07
C PRO A 165 -7.81 -16.10 15.89
N GLU A 166 -8.30 -15.46 16.96
CA GLU A 166 -9.41 -14.51 16.89
C GLU A 166 -9.10 -13.26 16.05
N VAL A 167 -7.84 -12.83 15.99
CA VAL A 167 -7.41 -11.72 15.13
C VAL A 167 -7.44 -12.15 13.67
N ILE A 168 -6.94 -13.36 13.37
CA ILE A 168 -7.00 -13.91 12.00
C ILE A 168 -8.45 -14.01 11.54
N GLU A 169 -9.36 -14.53 12.37
CA GLU A 169 -10.78 -14.63 12.00
C GLU A 169 -11.41 -13.25 11.85
N SER A 170 -11.07 -12.28 12.69
CA SER A 170 -11.55 -10.90 12.57
C SER A 170 -11.08 -10.25 11.25
N LEU A 171 -9.82 -10.45 10.85
CA LEU A 171 -9.30 -10.00 9.56
C LEU A 171 -9.99 -10.72 8.39
N ALA A 172 -10.26 -12.02 8.51
CA ALA A 172 -10.98 -12.77 7.50
C ALA A 172 -12.43 -12.28 7.36
N GLN A 173 -13.12 -11.98 8.45
CA GLN A 173 -14.47 -11.39 8.43
C GLN A 173 -14.44 -9.99 7.79
N PHE A 174 -13.44 -9.18 8.14
CA PHE A 174 -13.23 -7.88 7.50
C PHE A 174 -13.12 -8.03 5.97
N VAL A 175 -12.27 -8.95 5.48
CA VAL A 175 -12.13 -9.21 4.04
C VAL A 175 -13.47 -9.66 3.41
N ARG A 176 -14.21 -10.57 4.07
CA ARG A 176 -15.51 -11.04 3.57
C ARG A 176 -16.57 -9.93 3.48
N SER A 177 -16.46 -8.91 4.33
CA SER A 177 -17.40 -7.77 4.36
C SER A 177 -17.08 -6.70 3.32
N ARG A 178 -15.93 -6.79 2.62
CA ARG A 178 -15.43 -5.76 1.70
C ARG A 178 -15.78 -6.05 0.22
N PRO A 179 -15.88 -5.00 -0.61
CA PRO A 179 -16.06 -5.15 -2.05
C PRO A 179 -14.75 -5.61 -2.71
N MET A 180 -14.47 -6.91 -2.63
CA MET A 180 -13.28 -7.49 -3.24
C MET A 180 -13.29 -7.33 -4.77
N PRO A 181 -12.12 -7.14 -5.40
CA PRO A 181 -12.04 -7.04 -6.85
C PRO A 181 -12.46 -8.36 -7.52
N PRO A 182 -13.06 -8.33 -8.71
CA PRO A 182 -13.22 -9.53 -9.52
C PRO A 182 -11.83 -10.07 -9.95
N VAL A 183 -11.76 -11.36 -10.28
CA VAL A 183 -10.47 -12.05 -10.57
C VAL A 183 -9.71 -11.39 -11.72
N ASP A 184 -10.39 -10.90 -12.75
CA ASP A 184 -9.76 -10.21 -13.88
C ASP A 184 -9.14 -8.85 -13.48
N ALA A 185 -9.79 -8.10 -12.58
CA ALA A 185 -9.24 -6.87 -12.04
C ALA A 185 -8.04 -7.15 -11.10
N PHE A 186 -8.11 -8.21 -10.29
CA PHE A 186 -6.97 -8.69 -9.51
C PHE A 186 -5.79 -9.06 -10.41
N PHE A 187 -6.03 -9.70 -11.56
CA PHE A 187 -4.97 -10.02 -12.52
C PHE A 187 -4.31 -8.75 -13.06
N ARG A 188 -5.08 -7.74 -13.44
CA ARG A 188 -4.52 -6.44 -13.87
C ARG A 188 -3.71 -5.75 -12.78
N GLN A 189 -4.16 -5.77 -11.52
CA GLN A 189 -3.36 -5.26 -10.40
C GLN A 189 -2.09 -6.09 -10.17
N SER A 190 -2.16 -7.42 -10.34
CA SER A 190 -1.00 -8.31 -10.28
C SER A 190 -0.01 -8.02 -11.41
N ASP A 191 -0.48 -7.68 -12.61
CA ASP A 191 0.39 -7.27 -13.73
C ASP A 191 1.23 -6.04 -13.37
N ALA A 192 0.64 -5.09 -12.63
CA ALA A 192 1.36 -3.93 -12.12
C ALA A 192 2.47 -4.32 -11.11
N VAL A 193 2.23 -5.30 -10.24
CA VAL A 193 3.25 -5.86 -9.35
C VAL A 193 4.34 -6.55 -10.15
N LEU A 194 3.97 -7.43 -11.09
CA LEU A 194 4.91 -8.22 -11.90
C LEU A 194 5.81 -7.38 -12.80
N SER A 195 5.30 -6.25 -13.29
CA SER A 195 6.03 -5.32 -14.17
C SER A 195 6.75 -4.20 -13.42
N HIS A 196 6.61 -4.12 -12.09
CA HIS A 196 7.18 -3.01 -11.31
C HIS A 196 8.72 -2.97 -11.40
N ASP A 197 9.24 -1.83 -11.84
CA ASP A 197 10.67 -1.51 -11.85
C ASP A 197 10.84 0.02 -11.69
N ALA A 198 11.03 0.48 -10.47
CA ALA A 198 11.36 1.87 -10.15
C ALA A 198 12.85 2.05 -9.80
N GLN A 199 13.69 0.99 -9.93
CA GLN A 199 15.07 0.99 -9.46
C GLN A 199 15.88 2.16 -10.04
N ALA A 200 15.76 2.43 -11.33
CA ALA A 200 16.47 3.53 -11.99
C ALA A 200 15.96 4.92 -11.59
N LYS A 201 14.83 5.02 -10.89
CA LYS A 201 14.20 6.28 -10.46
C LYS A 201 14.43 6.62 -9.00
N LEU A 202 14.92 5.69 -8.19
CA LEU A 202 15.08 5.89 -6.74
C LEU A 202 15.93 7.13 -6.42
N HIS A 203 17.00 7.35 -7.16
CA HIS A 203 17.92 8.48 -6.96
C HIS A 203 17.27 9.86 -7.22
N SER A 204 16.14 9.91 -7.93
CA SER A 204 15.38 11.15 -8.15
C SER A 204 14.37 11.45 -7.02
N ILE A 205 14.23 10.54 -6.06
CA ILE A 205 13.37 10.75 -4.87
C ILE A 205 14.20 11.47 -3.81
N HIS A 206 13.98 12.77 -3.67
CA HIS A 206 14.64 13.63 -2.68
C HIS A 206 13.77 13.88 -1.44
N THR A 207 12.51 13.52 -1.52
CA THR A 207 11.53 13.64 -0.44
C THR A 207 11.97 12.85 0.79
N PRO A 208 11.88 13.40 2.02
CA PRO A 208 12.10 12.64 3.24
C PRO A 208 11.31 11.34 3.23
N THR A 209 11.99 10.20 3.40
CA THR A 209 11.37 8.89 3.18
C THR A 209 11.58 7.97 4.38
N LEU A 210 10.49 7.43 4.92
CA LEU A 210 10.49 6.33 5.88
C LEU A 210 10.25 5.01 5.15
N ILE A 211 11.16 4.06 5.31
CA ILE A 211 11.06 2.71 4.74
C ILE A 211 10.89 1.72 5.89
N THR A 212 9.83 0.91 5.87
CA THR A 212 9.60 -0.05 6.94
C THR A 212 9.42 -1.48 6.43
N PHE A 213 9.88 -2.43 7.22
CA PHE A 213 9.72 -3.87 6.98
C PHE A 213 9.35 -4.61 8.25
N GLY A 214 8.62 -5.71 8.13
CA GLY A 214 8.60 -6.75 9.16
C GLY A 214 9.83 -7.65 9.01
N ARG A 215 10.45 -8.05 10.13
CA ARG A 215 11.62 -8.94 10.12
C ARG A 215 11.33 -10.29 9.45
N ARG A 216 10.10 -10.77 9.57
CA ARG A 216 9.65 -12.06 9.05
C ARG A 216 8.88 -11.97 7.73
N ASP A 217 8.91 -10.81 7.07
CA ASP A 217 8.29 -10.64 5.76
C ASP A 217 8.93 -11.57 4.73
N MET A 218 8.14 -12.49 4.20
CA MET A 218 8.57 -13.43 3.16
C MET A 218 8.27 -12.91 1.75
N VAL A 219 7.39 -11.91 1.61
CA VAL A 219 6.98 -11.37 0.31
C VAL A 219 8.01 -10.38 -0.21
N THR A 220 8.20 -9.26 0.50
CA THR A 220 9.13 -8.21 0.09
C THR A 220 10.29 -8.00 1.05
N SER A 221 10.48 -8.83 2.01
CA SER A 221 11.48 -8.91 3.07
C SER A 221 12.57 -7.81 3.12
N THR A 222 13.35 -7.80 4.17
CA THR A 222 14.50 -6.90 4.37
C THR A 222 15.59 -7.01 3.29
N ARG A 223 15.48 -7.98 2.34
CA ARG A 223 16.38 -8.06 1.17
C ARG A 223 16.34 -6.81 0.29
N PHE A 224 15.24 -6.05 0.36
CA PHE A 224 15.08 -4.79 -0.36
C PHE A 224 15.46 -3.55 0.46
N ALA A 225 15.84 -3.70 1.73
CA ALA A 225 16.15 -2.57 2.61
C ALA A 225 17.37 -1.78 2.09
N ASP A 226 18.49 -2.46 1.85
CA ASP A 226 19.71 -1.81 1.35
C ASP A 226 19.55 -1.21 -0.06
N PRO A 227 18.96 -1.91 -1.05
CA PRO A 227 18.67 -1.30 -2.36
C PRO A 227 17.84 -0.03 -2.28
N LEU A 228 16.81 0.00 -1.44
CA LEU A 228 15.96 1.19 -1.25
C LEU A 228 16.70 2.30 -0.50
N LYS A 229 17.40 1.97 0.60
CA LYS A 229 18.18 2.92 1.39
C LYS A 229 19.27 3.60 0.59
N ASN A 230 20.00 2.81 -0.23
CA ASN A 230 21.06 3.33 -1.08
C ASN A 230 20.53 4.13 -2.27
N GLY A 231 19.36 3.76 -2.78
CA GLY A 231 18.72 4.44 -3.90
C GLY A 231 18.04 5.77 -3.50
N ILE A 232 17.46 5.84 -2.30
CA ILE A 232 16.78 7.04 -1.77
C ILE A 232 17.63 7.62 -0.66
N THR A 233 18.48 8.59 -0.98
CA THR A 233 19.48 9.13 -0.05
C THR A 233 18.89 9.77 1.21
N ASN A 234 17.75 10.46 1.07
CA ASN A 234 17.04 11.08 2.19
C ASN A 234 16.03 10.11 2.80
N SER A 235 16.50 8.93 3.24
CA SER A 235 15.61 7.90 3.80
C SER A 235 16.14 7.35 5.13
N GLU A 236 15.24 6.84 5.94
CA GLU A 236 15.51 6.01 7.10
C GLU A 236 14.82 4.65 6.96
N VAL A 237 15.43 3.60 7.52
CA VAL A 237 14.88 2.24 7.49
C VAL A 237 14.55 1.81 8.91
N VAL A 238 13.34 1.28 9.09
CA VAL A 238 12.87 0.69 10.36
C VAL A 238 12.42 -0.74 10.10
N VAL A 239 12.87 -1.65 10.95
CA VAL A 239 12.47 -3.05 10.90
C VAL A 239 11.70 -3.39 12.16
N PHE A 240 10.45 -3.81 12.01
CA PHE A 240 9.59 -4.25 13.10
C PHE A 240 9.88 -5.71 13.40
N GLU A 241 10.33 -5.99 14.62
CA GLU A 241 10.61 -7.36 15.06
C GLU A 241 9.31 -8.13 15.33
N GLY A 242 9.32 -9.44 15.06
CA GLY A 242 8.19 -10.32 15.33
C GLY A 242 6.93 -10.01 14.54
N CYS A 243 7.05 -9.45 13.33
CA CYS A 243 5.94 -9.34 12.38
C CYS A 243 6.41 -9.62 10.94
N ALA A 244 5.45 -9.93 10.07
CA ALA A 244 5.67 -10.26 8.68
C ALA A 244 5.38 -9.06 7.74
N HIS A 245 4.71 -9.28 6.61
CA HIS A 245 4.46 -8.29 5.56
C HIS A 245 3.49 -7.18 5.98
N ALA A 246 2.64 -7.42 6.97
CA ALA A 246 1.56 -6.53 7.38
C ALA A 246 1.72 -5.96 8.80
N PRO A 247 2.78 -5.17 9.10
CA PRO A 247 2.98 -4.57 10.43
C PRO A 247 1.80 -3.70 10.87
N ILE A 248 1.03 -3.15 9.94
CA ILE A 248 -0.20 -2.38 10.19
C ILE A 248 -1.27 -3.18 10.94
N TYR A 249 -1.20 -4.51 10.94
CA TYR A 249 -2.13 -5.41 11.64
C TYR A 249 -1.46 -6.14 12.81
N GLU A 250 -0.20 -6.53 12.67
CA GLU A 250 0.50 -7.31 13.69
C GLU A 250 1.11 -6.44 14.80
N LYS A 251 1.45 -5.18 14.49
CA LYS A 251 2.15 -4.23 15.39
C LYS A 251 1.49 -2.86 15.40
N ILE A 252 0.15 -2.80 15.41
CA ILE A 252 -0.65 -1.58 15.23
C ILE A 252 -0.10 -0.39 16.03
N ASN A 253 0.05 -0.54 17.35
CA ASN A 253 0.46 0.55 18.22
C ASN A 253 1.90 1.02 17.93
N GLU A 254 2.83 0.08 17.77
CA GLU A 254 4.24 0.36 17.48
C GLU A 254 4.39 1.00 16.09
N PHE A 255 3.68 0.44 15.11
CA PHE A 255 3.64 0.96 13.75
C PHE A 255 3.09 2.39 13.71
N ASN A 256 1.91 2.61 14.32
CA ASN A 256 1.27 3.92 14.34
C ASN A 256 2.14 4.97 15.04
N ALA A 257 2.72 4.65 16.20
CA ALA A 257 3.60 5.56 16.93
C ALA A 257 4.82 5.96 16.10
N ARG A 258 5.48 4.98 15.45
CA ARG A 258 6.69 5.24 14.66
C ARG A 258 6.41 6.06 13.41
N THR A 259 5.33 5.74 12.71
CA THR A 259 4.95 6.45 11.49
C THR A 259 4.42 7.84 11.78
N LEU A 260 3.63 8.03 12.85
CA LEU A 260 3.19 9.36 13.30
C LEU A 260 4.37 10.26 13.67
N THR A 261 5.37 9.75 14.40
CA THR A 261 6.58 10.51 14.72
C THR A 261 7.26 11.02 13.46
N PHE A 262 7.40 10.19 12.44
CA PHE A 262 7.98 10.58 11.16
C PHE A 262 7.14 11.64 10.43
N LEU A 263 5.83 11.44 10.36
CA LEU A 263 4.90 12.38 9.71
C LEU A 263 4.94 13.76 10.39
N GLN A 264 4.85 13.79 11.72
CA GLN A 264 4.88 15.03 12.51
C GLN A 264 6.22 15.76 12.41
N HIS A 265 7.34 15.04 12.34
CA HIS A 265 8.67 15.63 12.15
C HIS A 265 8.80 16.36 10.81
N HIS A 266 8.04 15.95 9.79
CA HIS A 266 8.05 16.54 8.45
C HIS A 266 6.80 17.38 8.15
N SER A 267 6.04 17.76 9.18
CA SER A 267 4.93 18.71 9.14
C SER A 267 5.43 20.15 9.38
N GLY A 268 4.71 21.15 8.84
CA GLY A 268 5.09 22.57 8.98
C GLY A 268 5.54 23.25 7.71
#